data_fad5427db92b0dd87c58f22e6eaaa41c
#
_entry.id   fad5427db92b0dd87c58f22e6eaaa41c
#
_cell.length_a   1.000
_cell.length_b   1.000
_cell.length_c   1.000
_cell.angle_alpha   90.00
_cell.angle_beta   90.00
_cell.angle_gamma   90.00
#
_symmetry.space_group_name_H-M   'P 1'
#
loop_
_entity.id
_entity.type
_entity.pdbx_description
1 polymer ?
#
loop_
_entity_poly.entity_id
_entity_poly.type
_entity_poly.pdbx_seq_one_letter_code
_entity_poly.pdbx_strand_id
1 'polypeptide(L)'
;MLELHLTTEPELRREEAAGEYRLSSHGLRLEDAGFIHLCTPAQLPGVATRFYADVSDPLVVLVVDLATCEQAGAPVRWEPAPDADELFPHVYGPLPWQAITARLPARFEDGELHVEGLPT
;
A
#
# COMPACT_ATOMS: atom_id res chain seq x y z
N MET A 1 8.09 -11.14 -6.83
CA MET A 1 8.54 -9.80 -6.42
C MET A 1 7.59 -9.27 -5.37
N LEU A 2 8.13 -8.81 -4.25
CA LEU A 2 7.35 -8.27 -3.13
C LEU A 2 7.48 -6.75 -3.12
N GLU A 3 6.33 -6.06 -3.04
CA GLU A 3 6.32 -4.62 -2.87
C GLU A 3 5.38 -4.24 -1.73
N LEU A 4 5.24 -2.96 -1.44
CA LEU A 4 4.60 -2.51 -0.21
C LEU A 4 3.35 -1.67 -0.49
N HIS A 5 2.37 -1.79 0.41
CA HIS A 5 1.18 -0.95 0.42
C HIS A 5 0.98 -0.41 1.84
N LEU A 6 0.96 0.92 1.97
CA LEU A 6 0.76 1.56 3.26
C LEU A 6 -0.72 1.85 3.47
N THR A 7 -1.22 1.52 4.65
CA THR A 7 -2.60 1.78 5.02
C THR A 7 -2.69 2.06 6.54
N THR A 8 -3.88 2.29 7.04
CA THR A 8 -4.12 2.39 8.47
C THR A 8 -4.82 1.14 8.97
N GLU A 9 -4.67 0.85 10.26
CA GLU A 9 -5.36 -0.28 10.89
C GLU A 9 -6.89 -0.22 10.73
N PRO A 10 -7.54 0.93 10.99
CA PRO A 10 -8.98 1.01 10.80
C PRO A 10 -9.43 0.77 9.36
N GLU A 11 -8.67 1.29 8.38
CA GLU A 11 -9.00 1.08 6.98
C GLU A 11 -8.86 -0.38 6.60
N LEU A 12 -7.78 -1.04 7.04
CA LEU A 12 -7.58 -2.46 6.77
C LEU A 12 -8.74 -3.30 7.34
N ARG A 13 -9.14 -3.03 8.58
CA ARG A 13 -10.25 -3.75 9.20
C ARG A 13 -11.56 -3.55 8.45
N ARG A 14 -11.78 -2.36 7.93
CA ARG A 14 -12.97 -2.04 7.13
C ARG A 14 -13.00 -2.85 5.85
N GLU A 15 -11.85 -2.96 5.16
CA GLU A 15 -11.76 -3.75 3.95
C GLU A 15 -11.94 -5.25 4.23
N GLU A 16 -11.40 -5.74 5.35
CA GLU A 16 -11.62 -7.13 5.77
C GLU A 16 -13.10 -7.42 6.00
N ALA A 17 -13.80 -6.51 6.67
CA ALA A 17 -15.23 -6.66 6.92
C ALA A 17 -16.04 -6.61 5.62
N ALA A 18 -15.59 -5.85 4.63
CA ALA A 18 -16.24 -5.75 3.33
C ALA A 18 -15.98 -6.95 2.43
N GLY A 19 -14.94 -7.74 2.71
CA GLY A 19 -14.63 -8.95 1.95
C GLY A 19 -13.66 -8.76 0.80
N GLU A 20 -13.43 -7.52 0.37
CA GLU A 20 -12.46 -7.19 -0.69
C GLU A 20 -11.64 -5.98 -0.29
N TYR A 21 -10.34 -6.00 -0.62
CA TYR A 21 -9.47 -4.85 -0.38
C TYR A 21 -9.50 -3.92 -1.58
N ARG A 22 -10.13 -2.76 -1.44
CA ARG A 22 -10.35 -1.79 -2.52
C ARG A 22 -9.85 -0.38 -2.17
N LEU A 23 -8.92 -0.24 -1.23
CA LEU A 23 -8.36 1.05 -0.87
C LEU A 23 -7.08 1.31 -1.66
N SER A 24 -7.07 2.39 -2.47
CA SER A 24 -5.90 2.77 -3.25
C SER A 24 -4.85 3.46 -2.38
N SER A 25 -5.27 4.46 -1.63
CA SER A 25 -4.45 5.14 -0.63
C SER A 25 -5.37 5.74 0.41
N HIS A 26 -4.83 6.45 1.40
CA HIS A 26 -5.65 7.00 2.49
C HIS A 26 -6.77 7.88 1.92
N GLY A 27 -8.01 7.47 2.20
CA GLY A 27 -9.19 8.21 1.76
C GLY A 27 -9.51 8.10 0.26
N LEU A 28 -8.78 7.30 -0.50
CA LEU A 28 -8.99 7.18 -1.94
C LEU A 28 -9.28 5.72 -2.31
N ARG A 29 -10.43 5.49 -2.93
CA ARG A 29 -10.91 4.15 -3.29
C ARG A 29 -10.39 3.71 -4.67
N LEU A 30 -10.33 2.39 -4.88
CA LEU A 30 -9.96 1.80 -6.17
C LEU A 30 -10.82 2.33 -7.32
N GLU A 31 -12.12 2.42 -7.10
CA GLU A 31 -13.06 2.85 -8.14
C GLU A 31 -12.83 4.31 -8.57
N ASP A 32 -12.25 5.13 -7.71
CA ASP A 32 -11.95 6.54 -8.03
C ASP A 32 -10.55 6.72 -8.59
N ALA A 33 -9.59 5.95 -8.10
CA ALA A 33 -8.20 6.03 -8.57
C ALA A 33 -7.94 5.21 -9.83
N GLY A 34 -8.66 4.11 -10.00
CA GLY A 34 -8.47 3.18 -11.10
C GLY A 34 -7.48 2.07 -10.80
N PHE A 35 -6.73 2.16 -9.73
CA PHE A 35 -5.74 1.17 -9.30
C PHE A 35 -5.46 1.29 -7.81
N ILE A 36 -4.81 0.28 -7.24
CA ILE A 36 -4.32 0.33 -5.86
C ILE A 36 -2.84 0.69 -5.90
N HIS A 37 -2.48 1.75 -5.20
CA HIS A 37 -1.13 2.31 -5.20
C HIS A 37 -0.21 1.53 -4.26
N LEU A 38 0.86 0.99 -4.81
CA LEU A 38 1.93 0.34 -4.05
C LEU A 38 3.22 1.15 -4.19
N CYS A 39 4.24 0.76 -3.44
CA CYS A 39 5.56 1.38 -3.54
C CYS A 39 6.65 0.37 -3.19
N THR A 40 7.88 0.68 -3.59
CA THR A 40 9.04 -0.09 -3.16
C THR A 40 9.46 0.32 -1.75
N PRO A 41 10.30 -0.48 -1.06
CA PRO A 41 10.84 -0.06 0.24
C PRO A 41 11.55 1.28 0.19
N ALA A 42 12.28 1.57 -0.89
CA ALA A 42 12.97 2.85 -1.04
C ALA A 42 12.01 4.03 -1.19
N GLN A 43 10.84 3.80 -1.77
CA GLN A 43 9.83 4.84 -1.98
C GLN A 43 8.94 5.07 -0.76
N LEU A 44 8.88 4.10 0.13
CA LEU A 44 7.95 4.13 1.26
C LEU A 44 8.05 5.38 2.14
N PRO A 45 9.25 5.84 2.54
CA PRO A 45 9.33 7.05 3.37
C PRO A 45 8.70 8.28 2.73
N GLY A 46 8.90 8.48 1.43
CA GLY A 46 8.30 9.60 0.71
C GLY A 46 6.78 9.49 0.61
N VAL A 47 6.27 8.30 0.36
CA VAL A 47 4.82 8.05 0.33
C VAL A 47 4.21 8.33 1.70
N ALA A 48 4.84 7.85 2.76
CA ALA A 48 4.35 8.07 4.12
C ALA A 48 4.30 9.55 4.47
N THR A 49 5.36 10.28 4.17
CA THR A 49 5.41 11.72 4.45
C THR A 49 4.36 12.48 3.65
N ARG A 50 4.18 12.12 2.38
CA ARG A 50 3.27 12.84 1.49
C ARG A 50 1.80 12.62 1.83
N PHE A 51 1.42 11.40 2.17
CA PHE A 51 0.00 11.03 2.28
C PHE A 51 -0.45 10.70 3.70
N TYR A 52 0.46 10.42 4.63
CA TYR A 52 0.11 9.92 5.95
C TYR A 52 0.69 10.74 7.11
N ALA A 53 1.40 11.84 6.82
CA ALA A 53 2.04 12.64 7.88
C ALA A 53 1.06 13.18 8.92
N ASP A 54 -0.17 13.50 8.51
CA ASP A 54 -1.21 14.05 9.37
C ASP A 54 -2.18 13.00 9.89
N VAL A 55 -1.93 11.73 9.60
CA VAL A 55 -2.80 10.63 10.03
C VAL A 55 -2.40 10.20 11.43
N SER A 56 -3.34 10.23 12.38
CA SER A 56 -3.09 9.84 13.77
C SER A 56 -3.39 8.37 14.03
N ASP A 57 -4.07 7.67 13.12
CA ASP A 57 -4.37 6.25 13.29
C ASP A 57 -3.13 5.39 13.21
N PRO A 58 -3.12 4.22 13.87
CA PRO A 58 -2.02 3.27 13.70
C PRO A 58 -1.85 2.88 12.24
N LEU A 59 -0.61 2.88 11.75
CA LEU A 59 -0.29 2.54 10.38
C LEU A 59 0.12 1.08 10.28
N VAL A 60 -0.09 0.51 9.10
CA VAL A 60 0.36 -0.84 8.79
C VAL A 60 0.89 -0.88 7.36
N VAL A 61 1.98 -1.61 7.16
CA VAL A 61 2.55 -1.85 5.84
C VAL A 61 2.20 -3.27 5.45
N LEU A 62 1.51 -3.41 4.32
CA LEU A 62 1.20 -4.71 3.76
C LEU A 62 2.32 -5.09 2.78
N VAL A 63 2.87 -6.29 2.94
CA VAL A 63 3.85 -6.83 1.99
C VAL A 63 3.06 -7.64 0.97
N VAL A 64 3.14 -7.23 -0.30
CA VAL A 64 2.29 -7.74 -1.37
C VAL A 64 3.12 -8.48 -2.40
N ASP A 65 2.72 -9.71 -2.72
CA ASP A 65 3.34 -10.49 -3.78
C ASP A 65 2.68 -10.16 -5.11
N LEU A 66 3.41 -9.47 -5.99
CA LEU A 66 2.88 -9.00 -7.26
C LEU A 66 2.51 -10.15 -8.19
N ALA A 67 3.27 -11.24 -8.18
CA ALA A 67 2.95 -12.40 -9.02
C ALA A 67 1.59 -12.99 -8.64
N THR A 68 1.29 -13.04 -7.35
CA THR A 68 -0.01 -13.53 -6.87
C THR A 68 -1.15 -12.61 -7.33
N CYS A 69 -0.91 -11.30 -7.33
CA CYS A 69 -1.90 -10.34 -7.85
C CYS A 69 -2.25 -10.65 -9.31
N GLU A 70 -1.23 -10.83 -10.14
CA GLU A 70 -1.44 -11.12 -11.56
C GLU A 70 -2.13 -12.45 -11.78
N GLN A 71 -1.75 -13.47 -11.03
CA GLN A 71 -2.38 -14.80 -11.10
C GLN A 71 -3.86 -14.74 -10.73
N ALA A 72 -4.24 -13.84 -9.84
CA ALA A 72 -5.63 -13.67 -9.41
C ALA A 72 -6.43 -12.74 -10.33
N GLY A 73 -5.85 -12.26 -11.41
CA GLY A 73 -6.55 -11.41 -12.37
C GLY A 73 -6.46 -9.92 -12.09
N ALA A 74 -5.56 -9.49 -11.19
CA ALA A 74 -5.31 -8.09 -10.90
C ALA A 74 -3.95 -7.68 -11.50
N PRO A 75 -3.93 -7.15 -12.74
CA PRO A 75 -2.66 -6.82 -13.41
C PRO A 75 -1.86 -5.77 -12.65
N VAL A 76 -0.54 -5.89 -12.71
CA VAL A 76 0.37 -4.93 -12.10
C VAL A 76 1.06 -4.14 -13.20
N ARG A 77 1.06 -2.81 -13.06
CA ARG A 77 1.76 -1.92 -13.98
C ARG A 77 2.65 -0.97 -13.21
N TRP A 78 3.85 -0.75 -13.72
CA TRP A 78 4.78 0.23 -13.15
C TRP A 78 4.60 1.54 -13.90
N GLU A 79 4.09 2.55 -13.19
CA GLU A 79 3.67 3.81 -13.81
C GLU A 79 4.16 5.00 -13.00
N PRO A 80 4.40 6.16 -13.64
CA PRO A 80 4.80 7.35 -12.88
C PRO A 80 3.64 7.92 -12.08
N ALA A 81 3.94 8.47 -10.91
CA ALA A 81 2.99 9.28 -10.17
C ALA A 81 2.91 10.68 -10.82
N PRO A 82 1.79 11.42 -10.67
CA PRO A 82 1.61 12.70 -11.34
C PRO A 82 2.75 13.71 -11.15
N ASP A 83 3.40 13.72 -10.00
CA ASP A 83 4.45 14.69 -9.68
C ASP A 83 5.81 14.05 -9.43
N ALA A 84 6.03 12.83 -9.94
CA ALA A 84 7.28 12.11 -9.67
C ALA A 84 7.81 11.47 -10.94
N ASP A 85 9.15 11.46 -11.08
CA ASP A 85 9.82 10.79 -12.21
C ASP A 85 9.97 9.29 -12.00
N GLU A 86 9.67 8.81 -10.80
CA GLU A 86 9.80 7.40 -10.46
C GLU A 86 8.57 6.61 -10.87
N LEU A 87 8.78 5.33 -11.18
CA LEU A 87 7.69 4.41 -11.45
C LEU A 87 7.27 3.72 -10.15
N PHE A 88 5.96 3.65 -9.95
CA PHE A 88 5.36 2.97 -8.80
C PHE A 88 4.56 1.78 -9.28
N PRO A 89 4.55 0.67 -8.54
CA PRO A 89 3.69 -0.46 -8.91
C PRO A 89 2.24 -0.15 -8.59
N HIS A 90 1.38 -0.30 -9.58
CA HIS A 90 -0.06 -0.09 -9.46
C HIS A 90 -0.79 -1.38 -9.76
N VAL A 91 -1.69 -1.80 -8.87
CA VAL A 91 -2.47 -3.02 -9.02
C VAL A 91 -3.86 -2.65 -9.55
N TYR A 92 -4.21 -3.18 -10.71
CA TYR A 92 -5.47 -2.87 -11.38
C TYR A 92 -6.54 -3.90 -11.02
N GLY A 93 -7.04 -3.77 -9.81
CA GLY A 93 -8.08 -4.62 -9.23
C GLY A 93 -7.97 -4.67 -7.73
N PRO A 94 -8.94 -5.27 -7.02
CA PRO A 94 -8.82 -5.48 -5.58
C PRO A 94 -7.56 -6.28 -5.25
N LEU A 95 -6.90 -5.95 -4.13
CA LEU A 95 -5.76 -6.74 -3.68
C LEU A 95 -6.25 -8.11 -3.23
N PRO A 96 -5.78 -9.20 -3.85
CA PRO A 96 -6.13 -10.53 -3.36
C PRO A 96 -5.57 -10.72 -1.95
N TRP A 97 -6.38 -11.24 -1.04
CA TRP A 97 -5.93 -11.46 0.34
C TRP A 97 -4.72 -12.38 0.40
N GLN A 98 -4.67 -13.39 -0.47
CA GLN A 98 -3.54 -14.32 -0.51
C GLN A 98 -2.24 -13.67 -1.01
N ALA A 99 -2.31 -12.50 -1.65
CA ALA A 99 -1.12 -11.77 -2.07
C ALA A 99 -0.47 -10.99 -0.93
N ILE A 100 -1.21 -10.77 0.16
CA ILE A 100 -0.68 -10.08 1.34
C ILE A 100 0.06 -11.10 2.18
N THR A 101 1.40 -11.07 2.11
CA THR A 101 2.24 -12.06 2.76
C THR A 101 2.64 -11.68 4.18
N ALA A 102 2.56 -10.40 4.53
CA ALA A 102 2.85 -9.91 5.87
C ALA A 102 2.15 -8.59 6.12
N ARG A 103 1.89 -8.31 7.41
CA ARG A 103 1.31 -7.05 7.88
C ARG A 103 2.25 -6.53 8.95
N LEU A 104 2.91 -5.41 8.67
CA LEU A 104 3.96 -4.87 9.52
C LEU A 104 3.48 -3.58 10.19
N PRO A 105 3.40 -3.52 11.52
CA PRO A 105 3.05 -2.27 12.20
C PRO A 105 4.03 -1.17 11.87
N ALA A 106 3.54 0.04 11.69
CA ALA A 106 4.37 1.18 11.37
C ALA A 106 3.90 2.41 12.15
N ARG A 107 4.83 3.34 12.37
CA ARG A 107 4.53 4.59 13.07
C ARG A 107 5.54 5.65 12.69
N PHE A 108 5.14 6.91 12.85
CA PHE A 108 6.09 8.01 12.73
C PHE A 108 6.80 8.25 14.06
N GLU A 109 8.11 8.45 14.00
CA GLU A 109 8.95 8.80 15.13
C GLU A 109 9.91 9.89 14.66
N ASP A 110 9.85 11.06 15.29
CA ASP A 110 10.68 12.21 14.91
C ASP A 110 10.56 12.56 13.42
N GLY A 111 9.35 12.46 12.88
CA GLY A 111 9.07 12.78 11.48
C GLY A 111 9.44 11.69 10.48
N GLU A 112 9.97 10.56 10.94
CA GLU A 112 10.36 9.43 10.09
C GLU A 112 9.48 8.23 10.33
N LEU A 113 9.16 7.51 9.26
CA LEU A 113 8.39 6.28 9.35
C LEU A 113 9.27 5.13 9.80
N HIS A 114 8.84 4.46 10.86
CA HIS A 114 9.48 3.23 11.36
C HIS A 114 8.54 2.06 11.13
N VAL A 115 9.04 1.01 10.50
CA VAL A 115 8.27 -0.19 10.16
C VAL A 115 8.90 -1.39 10.85
N GLU A 116 8.11 -2.07 11.69
CA GLU A 116 8.60 -3.26 12.38
C GLU A 116 8.75 -4.43 11.42
N GLY A 117 9.91 -5.06 11.44
CA GLY A 117 10.14 -6.27 10.66
C GLY A 117 10.50 -6.05 9.20
N LEU A 118 10.59 -4.80 8.74
CA LEU A 118 11.00 -4.53 7.37
C LEU A 118 12.52 -4.55 7.29
N PRO A 119 13.12 -5.35 6.41
CA PRO A 119 14.57 -5.35 6.22
C PRO A 119 15.05 -3.98 5.72
N THR A 120 16.13 -3.50 6.29
CA THR A 120 16.74 -2.22 5.90
C THR A 120 17.87 -2.42 4.92
#